data_2c729ba77015a2d4b8794e4f629494e6
#
_entry.id   2c729ba77015a2d4b8794e4f629494e6
#
_cell.length_a   1.000
_cell.length_b   1.000
_cell.length_c   1.000
_cell.angle_alpha   90.00
_cell.angle_beta   90.00
_cell.angle_gamma   90.00
#
_symmetry.space_group_name_H-M   'P 1'
#
loop_
_entity.id
_entity.type
_entity.pdbx_description
1 polymer ?
#
loop_
_entity_poly.entity_id
_entity_poly.type
_entity_poly.pdbx_seq_one_letter_code
_entity_poly.pdbx_strand_id
1 'polypeptide(L)'
;MSEVVQKESWKFPKDFWLANFMELCERAAYYGFFVVLTLYLTDMVGFTDIETGIVVGLFYGLLYLFPTFVGAYVDKIGFRKGMLIAFSLLTTGYFFLGVFQTKIPVLFFLFVLLIGASFIKPLITGTVAKTTNEVNRARGFSLFYWVVNIGAFSGKTFVPFIRQGLGLEYVNFFSAGMAFIALLFAIFFYQEPDRSHENKNLKDVLGALVGILHKPRLWVLTLIITGFWLIQGQLYATMPKYVIRLLGESAKPEWLANVNPLVVVIFVVLVTQWMKRKPAVTSMLWGMLLMPLSALAMAMSQELESITGTSVSFFGLLALHPLTVMMIVGIAIQGLAECFISPRFLEYFSFQAPKGEEGLYLGFSHLHSFLSAIIGFSMSGFLLDKYCPNPDTLPQGLSEIERAAYYADAHIIWYYFVVIGILSAVSLFIFRFITNRIDAKK
;
A
#
# COMPACT_ATOMS: atom_id res chain seq x y z
N MET A 1 8.21 -33.88 -35.23
CA MET A 1 9.19 -32.98 -34.64
C MET A 1 8.86 -32.91 -33.15
N SER A 2 9.67 -33.52 -32.32
CA SER A 2 9.49 -33.51 -30.87
C SER A 2 9.71 -32.08 -30.35
N GLU A 3 8.67 -31.45 -29.83
CA GLU A 3 8.81 -30.25 -29.02
C GLU A 3 9.77 -30.55 -27.86
N VAL A 4 10.97 -30.01 -27.93
CA VAL A 4 11.90 -30.00 -26.80
C VAL A 4 11.23 -29.12 -25.73
N VAL A 5 10.53 -29.72 -24.77
CA VAL A 5 10.05 -29.06 -23.57
C VAL A 5 11.28 -28.49 -22.87
N GLN A 6 11.57 -27.21 -23.09
CA GLN A 6 12.64 -26.53 -22.38
C GLN A 6 12.36 -26.62 -20.88
N LYS A 7 13.21 -27.38 -20.17
CA LYS A 7 13.10 -27.52 -18.72
C LYS A 7 13.15 -26.13 -18.08
N GLU A 8 12.11 -25.80 -17.38
CA GLU A 8 12.00 -24.54 -16.59
C GLU A 8 13.23 -24.41 -15.65
N SER A 9 14.03 -23.38 -15.87
CA SER A 9 15.24 -23.12 -15.08
C SER A 9 14.98 -22.09 -13.98
N TRP A 10 15.51 -22.30 -12.77
CA TRP A 10 15.60 -21.34 -11.69
C TRP A 10 16.84 -20.44 -11.79
N LYS A 11 17.61 -20.55 -12.87
CA LYS A 11 18.80 -19.74 -13.10
C LYS A 11 18.38 -18.41 -13.73
N PHE A 12 18.64 -17.32 -13.02
CA PHE A 12 18.42 -15.96 -13.50
C PHE A 12 19.78 -15.24 -13.62
N PRO A 13 19.90 -14.25 -14.54
CA PRO A 13 21.10 -13.44 -14.67
C PRO A 13 21.41 -12.64 -13.38
N LYS A 14 22.66 -12.18 -13.26
CA LYS A 14 23.12 -11.39 -12.13
C LYS A 14 22.24 -10.15 -11.87
N ASP A 15 21.87 -9.43 -12.94
CA ASP A 15 21.09 -8.21 -12.83
C ASP A 15 19.66 -8.44 -12.31
N PHE A 16 19.09 -9.64 -12.53
CA PHE A 16 17.83 -10.05 -11.91
C PHE A 16 17.94 -10.04 -10.37
N TRP A 17 18.98 -10.68 -9.84
CA TRP A 17 19.17 -10.77 -8.39
C TRP A 17 19.54 -9.42 -7.76
N LEU A 18 20.32 -8.59 -8.49
CA LEU A 18 20.64 -7.24 -8.06
C LEU A 18 19.40 -6.36 -8.00
N ALA A 19 18.53 -6.42 -9.04
CA ALA A 19 17.27 -5.68 -9.03
C ALA A 19 16.36 -6.11 -7.86
N ASN A 20 16.24 -7.41 -7.61
CA ASN A 20 15.46 -7.94 -6.49
C ASN A 20 16.05 -7.53 -5.13
N PHE A 21 17.38 -7.49 -4.97
CA PHE A 21 18.00 -7.01 -3.75
C PHE A 21 17.77 -5.50 -3.53
N MET A 22 17.90 -4.69 -4.59
CA MET A 22 17.60 -3.27 -4.51
C MET A 22 16.12 -3.03 -4.19
N GLU A 23 15.20 -3.85 -4.73
CA GLU A 23 13.78 -3.82 -4.36
C GLU A 23 13.56 -4.15 -2.88
N LEU A 24 14.23 -5.21 -2.37
CA LEU A 24 14.17 -5.57 -0.95
C LEU A 24 14.51 -4.38 -0.05
N CYS A 25 15.64 -3.72 -0.35
CA CYS A 25 16.08 -2.54 0.40
C CYS A 25 15.09 -1.40 0.31
N GLU A 26 14.60 -1.13 -0.90
CA GLU A 26 13.66 -0.04 -1.13
C GLU A 26 12.31 -0.32 -0.45
N ARG A 27 11.77 -1.54 -0.52
CA ARG A 27 10.54 -1.90 0.18
C ARG A 27 10.69 -1.81 1.69
N ALA A 28 11.83 -2.24 2.25
CA ALA A 28 12.11 -2.07 3.67
C ALA A 28 12.15 -0.59 4.08
N ALA A 29 12.80 0.26 3.28
CA ALA A 29 12.82 1.70 3.47
C ALA A 29 11.41 2.31 3.41
N TYR A 30 10.69 2.03 2.33
CA TYR A 30 9.37 2.61 2.07
C TYR A 30 8.33 2.22 3.12
N TYR A 31 8.16 0.92 3.39
CA TYR A 31 7.15 0.46 4.34
C TYR A 31 7.53 0.75 5.80
N GLY A 32 8.83 0.80 6.11
CA GLY A 32 9.31 1.28 7.41
C GLY A 32 8.96 2.74 7.65
N PHE A 33 9.23 3.60 6.69
CA PHE A 33 8.88 5.01 6.72
C PHE A 33 7.35 5.24 6.70
N PHE A 34 6.66 4.59 5.77
CA PHE A 34 5.25 4.88 5.48
C PHE A 34 4.31 4.51 6.64
N VAL A 35 4.65 3.45 7.41
CA VAL A 35 3.83 3.01 8.53
C VAL A 35 3.80 4.01 9.69
N VAL A 36 4.82 4.86 9.80
CA VAL A 36 4.90 5.92 10.82
C VAL A 36 4.84 7.33 10.26
N LEU A 37 4.66 7.49 8.94
CA LEU A 37 4.66 8.81 8.30
C LEU A 37 3.63 9.76 8.91
N THR A 38 2.42 9.28 9.18
CA THR A 38 1.37 10.11 9.77
C THR A 38 1.70 10.55 11.19
N LEU A 39 2.35 9.68 11.98
CA LEU A 39 2.87 10.02 13.32
C LEU A 39 4.00 11.06 13.22
N TYR A 40 4.98 10.81 12.34
CA TYR A 40 6.09 11.72 12.13
C TYR A 40 5.63 13.14 11.77
N LEU A 41 4.65 13.27 10.87
CA LEU A 41 4.14 14.58 10.47
C LEU A 41 3.38 15.30 11.60
N THR A 42 2.60 14.58 12.42
CA THR A 42 1.89 15.20 13.55
C THR A 42 2.81 15.49 14.73
N ASP A 43 3.51 14.47 15.21
CA ASP A 43 4.14 14.52 16.52
C ASP A 43 5.55 15.16 16.48
N MET A 44 6.23 15.11 15.32
CA MET A 44 7.55 15.70 15.15
C MET A 44 7.55 17.01 14.38
N VAL A 45 6.76 17.09 13.28
CA VAL A 45 6.78 18.25 12.38
C VAL A 45 5.73 19.30 12.77
N GLY A 46 4.70 18.89 13.54
CA GLY A 46 3.65 19.77 14.03
C GLY A 46 2.56 20.08 13.00
N PHE A 47 2.30 19.16 12.06
CA PHE A 47 1.10 19.22 11.25
C PHE A 47 -0.12 18.82 12.09
N THR A 48 -1.27 19.43 11.83
CA THR A 48 -2.54 18.92 12.36
C THR A 48 -2.91 17.58 11.73
N ASP A 49 -3.84 16.84 12.32
CA ASP A 49 -4.34 15.59 11.73
C ASP A 49 -4.93 15.81 10.33
N ILE A 50 -5.65 16.93 10.14
CA ILE A 50 -6.25 17.32 8.86
C ILE A 50 -5.17 17.62 7.83
N GLU A 51 -4.19 18.45 8.16
CA GLU A 51 -3.05 18.77 7.27
C GLU A 51 -2.29 17.50 6.91
N THR A 52 -2.02 16.63 7.88
CA THR A 52 -1.33 15.34 7.67
C THR A 52 -2.11 14.45 6.71
N GLY A 53 -3.42 14.33 6.89
CA GLY A 53 -4.28 13.55 6.00
C GLY A 53 -4.20 14.04 4.56
N ILE A 54 -4.24 15.35 4.33
CA ILE A 54 -4.13 15.95 2.99
C ILE A 54 -2.73 15.70 2.40
N VAL A 55 -1.66 15.98 3.16
CA VAL A 55 -0.27 15.84 2.70
C VAL A 55 0.03 14.38 2.33
N VAL A 56 -0.30 13.43 3.20
CA VAL A 56 -0.04 12.00 2.95
C VAL A 56 -0.95 11.46 1.84
N GLY A 57 -2.20 11.91 1.78
CA GLY A 57 -3.13 11.57 0.71
C GLY A 57 -2.60 11.99 -0.66
N LEU A 58 -2.10 13.22 -0.80
CA LEU A 58 -1.46 13.72 -2.02
C LEU A 58 -0.17 12.94 -2.33
N PHE A 59 0.71 12.77 -1.35
CA PHE A 59 1.97 12.05 -1.52
C PHE A 59 1.71 10.61 -2.01
N TYR A 60 0.87 9.87 -1.30
CA TYR A 60 0.57 8.47 -1.64
C TYR A 60 -0.20 8.35 -2.95
N GLY A 61 -1.17 9.23 -3.20
CA GLY A 61 -1.91 9.26 -4.46
C GLY A 61 -1.00 9.48 -5.66
N LEU A 62 -0.14 10.49 -5.61
CA LEU A 62 0.79 10.81 -6.68
C LEU A 62 1.82 9.69 -6.93
N LEU A 63 2.18 8.89 -5.91
CA LEU A 63 3.01 7.69 -6.09
C LEU A 63 2.40 6.64 -7.04
N TYR A 64 1.07 6.62 -7.20
CA TYR A 64 0.39 5.74 -8.17
C TYR A 64 0.19 6.40 -9.53
N LEU A 65 0.17 7.71 -9.59
CA LEU A 65 -0.02 8.44 -10.85
C LEU A 65 1.29 8.66 -11.61
N PHE A 66 2.36 9.09 -10.92
CA PHE A 66 3.62 9.50 -11.53
C PHE A 66 4.39 8.39 -12.28
N PRO A 67 4.42 7.13 -11.82
CA PRO A 67 5.11 6.06 -12.54
C PRO A 67 4.65 5.89 -13.98
N THR A 68 3.38 6.20 -14.29
CA THR A 68 2.83 6.16 -15.65
C THR A 68 3.56 7.14 -16.60
N PHE A 69 3.95 8.31 -16.10
CA PHE A 69 4.68 9.31 -16.88
C PHE A 69 6.19 9.06 -16.90
N VAL A 70 6.72 8.62 -15.75
CA VAL A 70 8.16 8.37 -15.58
C VAL A 70 8.62 7.17 -16.41
N GLY A 71 7.78 6.14 -16.59
CA GLY A 71 8.12 4.96 -17.40
C GLY A 71 8.59 5.32 -18.81
N ALA A 72 7.88 6.23 -19.48
CA ALA A 72 8.28 6.71 -20.82
C ALA A 72 9.61 7.51 -20.81
N TYR A 73 9.95 8.12 -19.68
CA TYR A 73 11.21 8.85 -19.53
C TYR A 73 12.38 7.90 -19.22
N VAL A 74 12.14 6.85 -18.45
CA VAL A 74 13.13 5.80 -18.12
C VAL A 74 13.68 5.14 -19.38
N ASP A 75 12.83 4.86 -20.38
CA ASP A 75 13.25 4.26 -21.65
C ASP A 75 14.24 5.14 -22.42
N LYS A 76 14.17 6.46 -22.25
CA LYS A 76 15.10 7.41 -22.90
C LYS A 76 16.44 7.55 -22.17
N ILE A 77 16.43 7.64 -20.85
CA ILE A 77 17.67 7.86 -20.06
C ILE A 77 18.45 6.57 -19.79
N GLY A 78 17.80 5.42 -19.90
CA GLY A 78 18.35 4.09 -19.61
C GLY A 78 18.17 3.68 -18.14
N PHE A 79 18.12 2.37 -17.92
CA PHE A 79 17.78 1.77 -16.62
C PHE A 79 18.82 2.09 -15.56
N ARG A 80 20.13 2.00 -15.90
CA ARG A 80 21.20 2.27 -14.92
C ARG A 80 21.17 3.71 -14.44
N LYS A 81 21.05 4.68 -15.36
CA LYS A 81 20.95 6.10 -14.98
C LYS A 81 19.70 6.37 -14.17
N GLY A 82 18.58 5.77 -14.58
CA GLY A 82 17.32 5.85 -13.84
C GLY A 82 17.44 5.36 -12.40
N MET A 83 18.08 4.19 -12.19
CA MET A 83 18.35 3.62 -10.84
C MET A 83 19.21 4.56 -9.98
N LEU A 84 20.28 5.13 -10.56
CA LEU A 84 21.13 6.08 -9.85
C LEU A 84 20.36 7.33 -9.42
N ILE A 85 19.54 7.90 -10.32
CA ILE A 85 18.69 9.06 -10.01
C ILE A 85 17.69 8.69 -8.92
N ALA A 86 16.96 7.57 -9.07
CA ALA A 86 15.95 7.13 -8.12
C ALA A 86 16.51 6.97 -6.71
N PHE A 87 17.55 6.15 -6.56
CA PHE A 87 18.12 5.87 -5.24
C PHE A 87 18.88 7.07 -4.65
N SER A 88 19.46 7.96 -5.46
CA SER A 88 20.02 9.22 -4.96
C SER A 88 18.93 10.12 -4.38
N LEU A 89 17.79 10.28 -5.09
CA LEU A 89 16.67 11.07 -4.60
C LEU A 89 16.03 10.46 -3.35
N LEU A 90 15.87 9.14 -3.30
CA LEU A 90 15.34 8.44 -2.13
C LEU A 90 16.25 8.60 -0.92
N THR A 91 17.56 8.36 -1.07
CA THR A 91 18.54 8.53 0.00
C THR A 91 18.53 9.96 0.53
N THR A 92 18.59 10.94 -0.36
CA THR A 92 18.56 12.35 0.00
C THR A 92 17.25 12.74 0.69
N GLY A 93 16.11 12.32 0.13
CA GLY A 93 14.79 12.62 0.69
C GLY A 93 14.62 12.06 2.10
N TYR A 94 14.89 10.76 2.31
CA TYR A 94 14.80 10.15 3.63
C TYR A 94 15.78 10.77 4.63
N PHE A 95 17.04 10.99 4.22
CA PHE A 95 18.06 11.56 5.10
C PHE A 95 17.63 12.94 5.62
N PHE A 96 17.22 13.83 4.73
CA PHE A 96 16.83 15.18 5.11
C PHE A 96 15.48 15.26 5.83
N LEU A 97 14.59 14.29 5.68
CA LEU A 97 13.42 14.15 6.55
C LEU A 97 13.82 13.79 7.99
N GLY A 98 14.93 13.06 8.18
CA GLY A 98 15.48 12.85 9.53
C GLY A 98 16.11 14.10 10.14
N VAL A 99 16.66 14.99 9.31
CA VAL A 99 17.35 16.22 9.77
C VAL A 99 16.37 17.37 10.02
N PHE A 100 15.43 17.58 9.10
CA PHE A 100 14.50 18.71 9.16
C PHE A 100 13.15 18.27 9.72
N GLN A 101 12.69 18.96 10.75
CA GLN A 101 11.43 18.70 11.45
C GLN A 101 10.49 19.92 11.37
N THR A 102 10.54 20.67 10.28
CA THR A 102 9.68 21.83 10.05
C THR A 102 8.90 21.67 8.74
N LYS A 103 7.68 22.22 8.69
CA LYS A 103 6.69 21.96 7.63
C LYS A 103 7.24 22.15 6.21
N ILE A 104 7.88 23.30 5.92
CA ILE A 104 8.32 23.62 4.55
C ILE A 104 9.43 22.69 4.03
N PRO A 105 10.56 22.47 4.74
CA PRO A 105 11.55 21.50 4.31
C PRO A 105 11.01 20.07 4.17
N VAL A 106 10.13 19.65 5.10
CA VAL A 106 9.53 18.32 5.04
C VAL A 106 8.68 18.16 3.79
N LEU A 107 7.86 19.11 3.42
CA LEU A 107 7.09 19.08 2.17
C LEU A 107 8.00 19.01 0.95
N PHE A 108 9.10 19.76 0.93
CA PHE A 108 10.08 19.73 -0.15
C PHE A 108 10.73 18.34 -0.27
N PHE A 109 11.18 17.73 0.84
CA PHE A 109 11.84 16.42 0.79
C PHE A 109 10.84 15.27 0.58
N LEU A 110 9.58 15.39 0.98
CA LEU A 110 8.51 14.48 0.54
C LEU A 110 8.31 14.54 -0.98
N PHE A 111 8.39 15.72 -1.58
CA PHE A 111 8.33 15.85 -3.03
C PHE A 111 9.56 15.23 -3.72
N VAL A 112 10.76 15.40 -3.16
CA VAL A 112 11.98 14.73 -3.63
C VAL A 112 11.83 13.21 -3.57
N LEU A 113 11.29 12.68 -2.46
CA LEU A 113 10.98 11.25 -2.32
C LEU A 113 9.96 10.78 -3.35
N LEU A 114 8.89 11.54 -3.57
CA LEU A 114 7.86 11.23 -4.57
C LEU A 114 8.47 11.05 -5.96
N ILE A 115 9.34 11.97 -6.37
CA ILE A 115 10.01 11.86 -7.67
C ILE A 115 10.90 10.61 -7.70
N GLY A 116 11.75 10.39 -6.71
CA GLY A 116 12.64 9.22 -6.64
C GLY A 116 11.86 7.89 -6.68
N ALA A 117 10.83 7.76 -5.87
CA ALA A 117 10.00 6.56 -5.78
C ALA A 117 9.20 6.27 -7.06
N SER A 118 8.86 7.32 -7.83
CA SER A 118 8.15 7.18 -9.10
C SER A 118 8.97 6.43 -10.17
N PHE A 119 10.29 6.45 -10.08
CA PHE A 119 11.19 5.71 -10.96
C PHE A 119 11.28 4.23 -10.61
N ILE A 120 11.10 3.85 -9.34
CA ILE A 120 11.43 2.51 -8.85
C ILE A 120 10.61 1.43 -9.57
N LYS A 121 9.27 1.55 -9.59
CA LYS A 121 8.41 0.53 -10.20
C LYS A 121 8.78 0.23 -11.66
N PRO A 122 8.82 1.23 -12.58
CA PRO A 122 9.17 0.94 -13.98
C PRO A 122 10.58 0.37 -14.14
N LEU A 123 11.54 0.82 -13.34
CA LEU A 123 12.93 0.35 -13.43
C LEU A 123 13.10 -1.09 -12.96
N ILE A 124 12.59 -1.42 -11.77
CA ILE A 124 12.78 -2.76 -11.20
C ILE A 124 11.94 -3.80 -11.95
N THR A 125 10.63 -3.54 -12.16
CA THR A 125 9.78 -4.47 -12.90
C THR A 125 10.23 -4.61 -14.36
N GLY A 126 10.71 -3.53 -14.97
CA GLY A 126 11.31 -3.54 -16.30
C GLY A 126 12.59 -4.38 -16.35
N THR A 127 13.47 -4.29 -15.34
CA THR A 127 14.66 -5.15 -15.22
C THR A 127 14.27 -6.62 -15.08
N VAL A 128 13.30 -6.95 -14.21
CA VAL A 128 12.77 -8.31 -14.06
C VAL A 128 12.23 -8.83 -15.39
N ALA A 129 11.47 -8.03 -16.12
CA ALA A 129 10.92 -8.40 -17.42
C ALA A 129 12.03 -8.66 -18.47
N LYS A 130 13.07 -7.80 -18.53
CA LYS A 130 14.18 -7.93 -19.49
C LYS A 130 15.15 -9.06 -19.16
N THR A 131 15.25 -9.45 -17.89
CA THR A 131 16.13 -10.54 -17.42
C THR A 131 15.44 -11.89 -17.35
N THR A 132 14.18 -11.97 -17.75
CA THR A 132 13.38 -13.21 -17.84
C THR A 132 12.95 -13.48 -19.28
N ASN A 133 12.78 -14.77 -19.62
CA ASN A 133 12.25 -15.22 -20.90
C ASN A 133 10.83 -15.79 -20.73
N GLU A 134 10.18 -16.20 -21.84
CA GLU A 134 8.81 -16.73 -21.82
C GLU A 134 8.64 -17.93 -20.89
N VAL A 135 9.67 -18.77 -20.74
CA VAL A 135 9.63 -20.00 -19.94
C VAL A 135 9.73 -19.72 -18.43
N ASN A 136 10.56 -18.75 -18.01
CA ASN A 136 10.82 -18.47 -16.60
C ASN A 136 10.21 -17.16 -16.08
N ARG A 137 9.52 -16.39 -16.93
CA ARG A 137 8.95 -15.07 -16.59
C ARG A 137 8.00 -15.13 -15.39
N ALA A 138 7.08 -16.10 -15.39
CA ALA A 138 6.13 -16.25 -14.28
C ALA A 138 6.84 -16.51 -12.94
N ARG A 139 7.91 -17.31 -12.94
CA ARG A 139 8.75 -17.54 -11.75
C ARG A 139 9.52 -16.30 -11.33
N GLY A 140 10.08 -15.56 -12.30
CA GLY A 140 10.80 -14.32 -12.03
C GLY A 140 9.91 -13.29 -11.32
N PHE A 141 8.68 -13.09 -11.81
CA PHE A 141 7.72 -12.21 -11.15
C PHE A 141 7.21 -12.75 -9.82
N SER A 142 7.09 -14.06 -9.64
CA SER A 142 6.74 -14.64 -8.33
C SER A 142 7.83 -14.41 -7.29
N LEU A 143 9.12 -14.58 -7.66
CA LEU A 143 10.25 -14.26 -6.79
C LEU A 143 10.31 -12.76 -6.46
N PHE A 144 10.10 -11.91 -7.46
CA PHE A 144 10.02 -10.47 -7.26
C PHE A 144 8.92 -10.12 -6.24
N TYR A 145 7.70 -10.65 -6.41
CA TYR A 145 6.60 -10.42 -5.48
C TYR A 145 6.90 -10.91 -4.06
N TRP A 146 7.57 -12.04 -3.94
CA TRP A 146 8.02 -12.57 -2.65
C TRP A 146 9.03 -11.64 -1.96
N VAL A 147 10.01 -11.13 -2.72
CA VAL A 147 11.00 -10.16 -2.23
C VAL A 147 10.34 -8.84 -1.77
N VAL A 148 9.37 -8.34 -2.52
CA VAL A 148 8.56 -7.16 -2.13
C VAL A 148 7.93 -7.35 -0.76
N ASN A 149 7.31 -8.53 -0.52
CA ASN A 149 6.65 -8.82 0.76
C ASN A 149 7.64 -9.00 1.91
N ILE A 150 8.81 -9.63 1.68
CA ILE A 150 9.87 -9.72 2.69
C ILE A 150 10.38 -8.33 3.05
N GLY A 151 10.64 -7.47 2.07
CA GLY A 151 11.06 -6.10 2.32
C GLY A 151 10.04 -5.32 3.14
N ALA A 152 8.77 -5.40 2.76
CA ALA A 152 7.68 -4.74 3.47
C ALA A 152 7.52 -5.24 4.92
N PHE A 153 7.60 -6.56 5.11
CA PHE A 153 7.51 -7.18 6.44
C PHE A 153 8.70 -6.79 7.32
N SER A 154 9.93 -6.93 6.81
CA SER A 154 11.14 -6.61 7.57
C SER A 154 11.22 -5.13 7.92
N GLY A 155 10.95 -4.23 6.99
CA GLY A 155 10.93 -2.78 7.27
C GLY A 155 10.04 -2.46 8.47
N LYS A 156 8.77 -2.86 8.43
CA LYS A 156 7.82 -2.63 9.54
C LYS A 156 8.20 -3.34 10.83
N THR A 157 8.87 -4.48 10.75
CA THR A 157 9.29 -5.24 11.94
C THR A 157 10.37 -4.52 12.73
N PHE A 158 11.30 -3.83 12.06
CA PHE A 158 12.39 -3.11 12.73
C PHE A 158 11.97 -1.75 13.28
N VAL A 159 10.94 -1.13 12.75
CA VAL A 159 10.52 0.25 13.11
C VAL A 159 10.24 0.44 14.61
N PRO A 160 9.49 -0.44 15.33
CA PRO A 160 9.24 -0.23 16.76
C PRO A 160 10.50 -0.15 17.61
N PHE A 161 11.53 -0.94 17.27
CA PHE A 161 12.80 -0.91 17.99
C PHE A 161 13.54 0.42 17.78
N ILE A 162 13.48 0.96 16.54
CA ILE A 162 14.09 2.25 16.23
C ILE A 162 13.29 3.38 16.90
N ARG A 163 11.97 3.40 16.71
CA ARG A 163 11.08 4.45 17.24
C ARG A 163 11.14 4.55 18.76
N GLN A 164 11.04 3.40 19.44
CA GLN A 164 11.03 3.36 20.93
C GLN A 164 12.41 3.49 21.53
N GLY A 165 13.47 3.05 20.84
CA GLY A 165 14.85 3.06 21.38
C GLY A 165 15.64 4.31 21.05
N LEU A 166 15.45 4.89 19.85
CA LEU A 166 16.24 6.01 19.35
C LEU A 166 15.41 7.28 19.12
N GLY A 167 14.17 7.13 18.68
CA GLY A 167 13.27 8.22 18.31
C GLY A 167 12.65 8.02 16.93
N LEU A 168 11.54 8.73 16.69
CA LEU A 168 10.75 8.58 15.46
C LEU A 168 11.52 9.07 14.22
N GLU A 169 12.32 10.12 14.35
CA GLU A 169 13.17 10.67 13.29
C GLU A 169 14.22 9.68 12.78
N TYR A 170 14.70 8.76 13.63
CA TYR A 170 15.68 7.74 13.23
C TYR A 170 15.11 6.69 12.28
N VAL A 171 13.80 6.56 12.18
CA VAL A 171 13.17 5.74 11.14
C VAL A 171 13.46 6.29 9.74
N ASN A 172 13.55 7.61 9.59
CA ASN A 172 13.95 8.24 8.34
C ASN A 172 15.41 7.93 7.99
N PHE A 173 16.33 7.94 8.98
CA PHE A 173 17.72 7.56 8.76
C PHE A 173 17.87 6.07 8.43
N PHE A 174 17.06 5.19 9.05
CA PHE A 174 17.01 3.78 8.66
C PHE A 174 16.61 3.63 7.19
N SER A 175 15.55 4.33 6.77
CA SER A 175 15.08 4.31 5.38
C SER A 175 16.13 4.90 4.42
N ALA A 176 16.82 5.97 4.82
CA ALA A 176 17.95 6.53 4.06
C ALA A 176 19.08 5.53 3.91
N GLY A 177 19.44 4.80 4.99
CA GLY A 177 20.47 3.76 4.97
C GLY A 177 20.14 2.61 4.02
N MET A 178 18.88 2.14 4.03
CA MET A 178 18.44 1.10 3.11
C MET A 178 18.45 1.58 1.65
N ALA A 179 17.99 2.80 1.37
CA ALA A 179 18.06 3.40 0.04
C ALA A 179 19.51 3.63 -0.41
N PHE A 180 20.39 4.02 0.50
CA PHE A 180 21.83 4.20 0.23
C PHE A 180 22.52 2.88 -0.10
N ILE A 181 22.21 1.79 0.61
CA ILE A 181 22.71 0.45 0.27
C ILE A 181 22.28 0.10 -1.16
N ALA A 182 21.02 0.29 -1.52
CA ALA A 182 20.56 0.06 -2.89
C ALA A 182 21.29 0.95 -3.92
N LEU A 183 21.57 2.22 -3.57
CA LEU A 183 22.37 3.13 -4.40
C LEU A 183 23.79 2.59 -4.65
N LEU A 184 24.46 2.11 -3.62
CA LEU A 184 25.79 1.51 -3.76
C LEU A 184 25.78 0.30 -4.68
N PHE A 185 24.75 -0.56 -4.58
CA PHE A 185 24.60 -1.70 -5.48
C PHE A 185 24.33 -1.25 -6.92
N ALA A 186 23.53 -0.18 -7.13
CA ALA A 186 23.32 0.41 -8.45
C ALA A 186 24.61 1.00 -9.05
N ILE A 187 25.46 1.63 -8.23
CA ILE A 187 26.73 2.24 -8.68
C ILE A 187 27.73 1.15 -9.11
N PHE A 188 27.97 0.18 -8.23
CA PHE A 188 29.12 -0.73 -8.36
C PHE A 188 28.82 -2.02 -9.11
N PHE A 189 27.58 -2.50 -9.08
CA PHE A 189 27.28 -3.84 -9.53
C PHE A 189 26.23 -3.94 -10.64
N TYR A 190 25.28 -2.96 -10.74
CA TYR A 190 24.21 -3.01 -11.72
C TYR A 190 24.68 -2.54 -13.08
N GLN A 191 24.42 -3.38 -14.10
CA GLN A 191 24.69 -3.07 -15.50
C GLN A 191 23.38 -2.86 -16.24
N GLU A 192 23.44 -2.08 -17.32
CA GLU A 192 22.24 -1.79 -18.10
C GLU A 192 21.84 -3.03 -18.90
N PRO A 193 20.62 -3.57 -18.73
CA PRO A 193 20.13 -4.63 -19.60
C PRO A 193 20.03 -4.12 -21.04
N ASP A 194 20.17 -5.03 -22.02
CA ASP A 194 20.09 -4.67 -23.43
C ASP A 194 18.90 -3.76 -23.76
N ARG A 195 19.17 -2.69 -24.49
CA ARG A 195 18.16 -1.69 -24.87
C ARG A 195 17.27 -2.24 -25.99
N SER A 196 16.11 -2.79 -25.65
CA SER A 196 15.01 -2.93 -26.58
C SER A 196 14.25 -1.60 -26.64
N HIS A 197 14.38 -0.86 -27.74
CA HIS A 197 13.70 0.41 -27.94
C HIS A 197 12.24 0.19 -28.33
N GLU A 198 11.32 0.11 -27.39
CA GLU A 198 9.92 0.44 -27.62
C GLU A 198 9.74 1.94 -27.26
N ASN A 199 9.87 2.82 -28.24
CA ASN A 199 9.62 4.25 -28.08
C ASN A 199 8.11 4.50 -28.00
N LYS A 200 7.48 4.34 -26.85
CA LYS A 200 6.13 4.85 -26.62
C LYS A 200 6.22 6.35 -26.32
N ASN A 201 5.64 7.17 -27.19
CA ASN A 201 5.57 8.61 -26.97
C ASN A 201 4.57 8.94 -25.86
N LEU A 202 4.89 9.92 -25.01
CA LEU A 202 3.97 10.41 -23.96
C LEU A 202 2.58 10.79 -24.53
N LYS A 203 2.53 11.31 -25.75
CA LYS A 203 1.26 11.64 -26.46
C LYS A 203 0.41 10.40 -26.72
N ASP A 204 1.03 9.26 -27.06
CA ASP A 204 0.32 7.99 -27.32
C ASP A 204 -0.25 7.43 -26.03
N VAL A 205 0.50 7.53 -24.92
CA VAL A 205 0.04 7.13 -23.57
C VAL A 205 -1.14 8.00 -23.12
N LEU A 206 -1.05 9.32 -23.28
CA LEU A 206 -2.15 10.25 -22.95
C LEU A 206 -3.38 10.03 -23.84
N GLY A 207 -3.19 9.85 -25.14
CA GLY A 207 -4.30 9.59 -26.09
C GLY A 207 -5.04 8.30 -25.75
N ALA A 208 -4.32 7.25 -25.39
CA ALA A 208 -4.89 5.97 -25.04
C ALA A 208 -5.55 6.00 -23.64
N LEU A 209 -5.01 6.74 -22.66
CA LEU A 209 -5.68 7.04 -21.39
C LEU A 209 -7.04 7.72 -21.62
N VAL A 210 -7.10 8.73 -22.50
CA VAL A 210 -8.35 9.40 -22.88
C VAL A 210 -9.34 8.39 -23.51
N GLY A 211 -8.85 7.44 -24.31
CA GLY A 211 -9.68 6.36 -24.87
C GLY A 211 -10.34 5.47 -23.80
N ILE A 212 -9.61 5.17 -22.71
CA ILE A 212 -10.16 4.38 -21.59
C ILE A 212 -11.22 5.19 -20.83
N LEU A 213 -11.11 6.51 -20.75
CA LEU A 213 -12.10 7.38 -20.13
C LEU A 213 -13.51 7.24 -20.77
N HIS A 214 -13.59 6.83 -22.01
CA HIS A 214 -14.87 6.60 -22.72
C HIS A 214 -15.46 5.19 -22.45
N LYS A 215 -14.84 4.36 -21.61
CA LYS A 215 -15.32 3.03 -21.24
C LYS A 215 -16.02 3.03 -19.87
N PRO A 216 -17.35 3.28 -19.79
CA PRO A 216 -18.03 3.49 -18.50
C PRO A 216 -17.93 2.30 -17.55
N ARG A 217 -17.86 1.06 -18.05
CA ARG A 217 -17.68 -0.13 -17.22
C ARG A 217 -16.40 -0.09 -16.39
N LEU A 218 -15.28 0.39 -16.97
CA LEU A 218 -13.99 0.46 -16.28
C LEU A 218 -13.99 1.55 -15.22
N TRP A 219 -14.57 2.72 -15.55
CA TRP A 219 -14.70 3.82 -14.60
C TRP A 219 -15.56 3.48 -13.38
N VAL A 220 -16.75 2.94 -13.62
CA VAL A 220 -17.67 2.57 -12.55
C VAL A 220 -17.03 1.53 -11.64
N LEU A 221 -16.38 0.51 -12.22
CA LEU A 221 -15.67 -0.50 -11.42
C LEU A 221 -14.52 0.12 -10.63
N THR A 222 -13.70 1.01 -11.23
CA THR A 222 -12.63 1.73 -10.54
C THR A 222 -13.14 2.53 -9.36
N LEU A 223 -14.25 3.29 -9.53
CA LEU A 223 -14.85 4.06 -8.44
C LEU A 223 -15.37 3.16 -7.31
N ILE A 224 -15.99 2.02 -7.63
CA ILE A 224 -16.48 1.07 -6.62
C ILE A 224 -15.31 0.47 -5.83
N ILE A 225 -14.24 0.05 -6.52
CA ILE A 225 -13.05 -0.54 -5.88
C ILE A 225 -12.23 0.50 -5.10
N THR A 226 -12.37 1.79 -5.42
CA THR A 226 -11.82 2.87 -4.59
C THR A 226 -12.27 2.74 -3.13
N GLY A 227 -13.52 2.35 -2.86
CA GLY A 227 -14.01 2.14 -1.49
C GLY A 227 -13.27 1.02 -0.73
N PHE A 228 -12.89 -0.07 -1.41
CA PHE A 228 -12.04 -1.11 -0.82
C PHE A 228 -10.68 -0.54 -0.38
N TRP A 229 -9.97 0.10 -1.31
CA TRP A 229 -8.64 0.64 -1.03
C TRP A 229 -8.65 1.82 -0.07
N LEU A 230 -9.77 2.55 0.01
CA LEU A 230 -9.97 3.60 1.01
C LEU A 230 -9.96 3.03 2.43
N ILE A 231 -10.66 1.91 2.65
CA ILE A 231 -10.68 1.21 3.94
C ILE A 231 -9.32 0.54 4.21
N GLN A 232 -8.74 -0.11 3.20
CA GLN A 232 -7.42 -0.74 3.29
C GLN A 232 -6.32 0.27 3.65
N GLY A 233 -6.40 1.50 3.13
CA GLY A 233 -5.48 2.59 3.42
C GLY A 233 -5.46 3.03 4.88
N GLN A 234 -6.53 2.71 5.66
CA GLN A 234 -6.59 3.05 7.08
C GLN A 234 -5.57 2.30 7.94
N LEU A 235 -4.99 1.23 7.41
CA LEU A 235 -3.84 0.54 7.98
C LEU A 235 -2.62 1.47 8.20
N TYR A 236 -2.52 2.53 7.41
CA TYR A 236 -1.44 3.52 7.47
C TYR A 236 -1.93 4.92 7.86
N ALA A 237 -3.19 5.25 7.57
CA ALA A 237 -3.77 6.56 7.81
C ALA A 237 -4.26 6.73 9.25
N THR A 238 -5.13 5.84 9.71
CA THR A 238 -5.83 5.94 11.00
C THR A 238 -5.21 5.05 12.07
N MET A 239 -4.97 3.77 11.74
CA MET A 239 -4.65 2.73 12.73
C MET A 239 -3.40 3.06 13.59
N PRO A 240 -2.27 3.55 13.06
CA PRO A 240 -1.09 3.82 13.89
C PRO A 240 -1.36 4.86 14.97
N LYS A 241 -1.99 5.98 14.61
CA LYS A 241 -2.36 7.03 15.56
C LYS A 241 -3.41 6.57 16.55
N TYR A 242 -4.46 5.91 16.06
CA TYR A 242 -5.54 5.37 16.86
C TYR A 242 -5.02 4.45 17.96
N VAL A 243 -4.15 3.52 17.60
CA VAL A 243 -3.58 2.55 18.56
C VAL A 243 -2.67 3.23 19.58
N ILE A 244 -1.79 4.16 19.16
CA ILE A 244 -0.88 4.85 20.08
C ILE A 244 -1.66 5.79 21.01
N ARG A 245 -2.64 6.53 20.51
CA ARG A 245 -3.43 7.46 21.31
C ARG A 245 -4.28 6.78 22.39
N LEU A 246 -4.72 5.53 22.13
CA LEU A 246 -5.54 4.76 23.05
C LEU A 246 -4.72 3.86 23.99
N LEU A 247 -3.61 3.28 23.51
CA LEU A 247 -2.80 2.32 24.30
C LEU A 247 -1.46 2.90 24.77
N GLY A 248 -1.11 4.12 24.34
CA GLY A 248 0.15 4.78 24.69
C GLY A 248 1.33 4.39 23.80
N GLU A 249 2.48 5.04 24.03
CA GLU A 249 3.70 4.95 23.20
C GLU A 249 4.35 3.55 23.19
N SER A 250 4.05 2.72 24.17
CA SER A 250 4.53 1.33 24.20
C SER A 250 3.87 0.43 23.16
N ALA A 251 2.75 0.84 22.58
CA ALA A 251 2.06 0.12 21.53
C ALA A 251 2.93 0.02 20.25
N LYS A 252 2.72 -1.05 19.50
CA LYS A 252 3.49 -1.39 18.30
C LYS A 252 2.56 -1.55 17.08
N PRO A 253 1.91 -0.46 16.61
CA PRO A 253 1.00 -0.52 15.46
C PRO A 253 1.69 -1.03 14.19
N GLU A 254 3.00 -0.84 14.08
CA GLU A 254 3.81 -1.32 12.96
C GLU A 254 3.76 -2.86 12.84
N TRP A 255 3.71 -3.57 13.97
CA TRP A 255 3.56 -5.03 13.97
C TRP A 255 2.13 -5.44 13.61
N LEU A 256 1.12 -4.67 14.03
CA LEU A 256 -0.27 -4.90 13.59
C LEU A 256 -0.37 -4.79 12.06
N ALA A 257 0.30 -3.81 11.47
CA ALA A 257 0.34 -3.65 10.02
C ALA A 257 0.97 -4.84 9.27
N ASN A 258 1.76 -5.69 9.95
CA ASN A 258 2.32 -6.92 9.36
C ASN A 258 1.32 -8.07 9.26
N VAL A 259 0.19 -8.01 9.97
CA VAL A 259 -0.88 -9.04 9.87
C VAL A 259 -1.43 -9.12 8.45
N ASN A 260 -1.61 -7.99 7.77
CA ASN A 260 -2.13 -7.99 6.41
C ASN A 260 -1.24 -8.77 5.42
N PRO A 261 0.05 -8.44 5.20
CA PRO A 261 0.88 -9.19 4.26
C PRO A 261 1.07 -10.66 4.67
N LEU A 262 1.05 -10.97 5.96
CA LEU A 262 1.11 -12.35 6.44
C LEU A 262 -0.11 -13.15 5.96
N VAL A 263 -1.31 -12.62 6.15
CA VAL A 263 -2.56 -13.25 5.69
C VAL A 263 -2.58 -13.38 4.17
N VAL A 264 -2.16 -12.33 3.44
CA VAL A 264 -2.10 -12.37 1.98
C VAL A 264 -1.17 -13.48 1.49
N VAL A 265 0.05 -13.60 2.04
CA VAL A 265 1.01 -14.63 1.64
C VAL A 265 0.46 -16.04 1.88
N ILE A 266 -0.25 -16.27 2.98
CA ILE A 266 -0.81 -17.57 3.33
C ILE A 266 -2.01 -17.92 2.43
N PHE A 267 -2.91 -16.97 2.17
CA PHE A 267 -4.22 -17.27 1.61
C PHE A 267 -4.40 -16.92 0.14
N VAL A 268 -3.56 -16.05 -0.47
CA VAL A 268 -3.78 -15.58 -1.85
C VAL A 268 -3.85 -16.72 -2.86
N VAL A 269 -2.97 -17.72 -2.73
CA VAL A 269 -2.95 -18.88 -3.65
C VAL A 269 -4.20 -19.74 -3.47
N LEU A 270 -4.60 -20.00 -2.24
CA LEU A 270 -5.79 -20.81 -1.90
C LEU A 270 -7.07 -20.14 -2.44
N VAL A 271 -7.24 -18.85 -2.17
CA VAL A 271 -8.39 -18.07 -2.65
C VAL A 271 -8.41 -18.00 -4.18
N THR A 272 -7.28 -17.75 -4.81
CA THR A 272 -7.17 -17.69 -6.28
C THR A 272 -7.55 -19.05 -6.90
N GLN A 273 -7.08 -20.16 -6.35
CA GLN A 273 -7.44 -21.50 -6.80
C GLN A 273 -8.94 -21.80 -6.64
N TRP A 274 -9.50 -21.41 -5.50
CA TRP A 274 -10.94 -21.57 -5.23
C TRP A 274 -11.81 -20.76 -6.20
N MET A 275 -11.37 -19.53 -6.50
CA MET A 275 -12.13 -18.59 -7.35
C MET A 275 -11.83 -18.71 -8.85
N LYS A 276 -10.86 -19.53 -9.28
CA LYS A 276 -10.42 -19.60 -10.71
C LYS A 276 -11.51 -19.86 -11.72
N ARG A 277 -12.56 -20.61 -11.32
CA ARG A 277 -13.70 -20.95 -12.20
C ARG A 277 -14.87 -19.96 -12.09
N LYS A 278 -14.77 -18.94 -11.25
CA LYS A 278 -15.81 -17.93 -11.06
C LYS A 278 -15.45 -16.66 -11.84
N PRO A 279 -16.44 -15.89 -12.31
CA PRO A 279 -16.20 -14.58 -12.92
C PRO A 279 -15.42 -13.67 -11.96
N ALA A 280 -14.55 -12.83 -12.50
CA ALA A 280 -13.70 -11.92 -11.70
C ALA A 280 -14.53 -11.03 -10.76
N VAL A 281 -15.63 -10.44 -11.27
CA VAL A 281 -16.53 -9.60 -10.46
C VAL A 281 -17.17 -10.37 -9.30
N THR A 282 -17.40 -11.68 -9.45
CA THR A 282 -17.92 -12.53 -8.35
C THR A 282 -16.92 -12.67 -7.23
N SER A 283 -15.63 -12.90 -7.55
CA SER A 283 -14.57 -12.94 -6.55
C SER A 283 -14.43 -11.59 -5.84
N MET A 284 -14.38 -10.50 -6.60
CA MET A 284 -14.32 -9.16 -6.03
C MET A 284 -15.49 -8.86 -5.08
N LEU A 285 -16.70 -9.35 -5.38
CA LEU A 285 -17.86 -9.19 -4.52
C LEU A 285 -17.68 -9.90 -3.17
N TRP A 286 -17.13 -11.12 -3.13
CA TRP A 286 -16.81 -11.81 -1.88
C TRP A 286 -15.80 -11.01 -1.03
N GLY A 287 -14.74 -10.49 -1.63
CA GLY A 287 -13.79 -9.63 -0.92
C GLY A 287 -14.45 -8.34 -0.41
N MET A 288 -15.31 -7.71 -1.24
CA MET A 288 -15.98 -6.47 -0.84
C MET A 288 -16.95 -6.66 0.33
N LEU A 289 -17.60 -7.84 0.45
CA LEU A 289 -18.47 -8.17 1.58
C LEU A 289 -17.69 -8.36 2.90
N LEU A 290 -16.41 -8.71 2.84
CA LEU A 290 -15.56 -8.83 4.01
C LEU A 290 -15.13 -7.46 4.58
N MET A 291 -15.10 -6.40 3.77
CA MET A 291 -14.60 -5.09 4.22
C MET A 291 -15.43 -4.44 5.34
N PRO A 292 -16.77 -4.38 5.26
CA PRO A 292 -17.54 -3.87 6.40
C PRO A 292 -17.39 -4.72 7.66
N LEU A 293 -17.18 -6.03 7.54
CA LEU A 293 -16.93 -6.90 8.68
C LEU A 293 -15.57 -6.63 9.33
N SER A 294 -14.55 -6.32 8.51
CA SER A 294 -13.24 -5.90 9.00
C SER A 294 -13.33 -4.61 9.83
N ALA A 295 -13.97 -3.57 9.26
CA ALA A 295 -14.14 -2.30 9.96
C ALA A 295 -15.02 -2.44 11.21
N LEU A 296 -16.07 -3.28 11.15
CA LEU A 296 -16.93 -3.58 12.29
C LEU A 296 -16.13 -4.27 13.42
N ALA A 297 -15.27 -5.23 13.09
CA ALA A 297 -14.40 -5.83 14.10
C ALA A 297 -13.56 -4.78 14.82
N MET A 298 -12.95 -3.83 14.08
CA MET A 298 -12.16 -2.77 14.69
C MET A 298 -13.01 -1.83 15.56
N ALA A 299 -14.27 -1.54 15.16
CA ALA A 299 -15.21 -0.73 15.93
C ALA A 299 -15.59 -1.39 17.27
N MET A 300 -15.68 -2.72 17.32
CA MET A 300 -16.16 -3.48 18.48
C MET A 300 -15.08 -3.74 19.56
N SER A 301 -14.00 -2.97 19.55
CA SER A 301 -12.93 -3.13 20.55
C SER A 301 -13.38 -2.80 21.98
N GLN A 302 -14.23 -1.79 22.14
CA GLN A 302 -14.77 -1.38 23.45
C GLN A 302 -15.79 -2.41 23.99
N GLU A 303 -16.62 -2.99 23.13
CA GLU A 303 -17.54 -4.06 23.51
C GLU A 303 -16.78 -5.31 23.99
N LEU A 304 -15.69 -5.68 23.33
CA LEU A 304 -14.83 -6.77 23.79
C LEU A 304 -14.21 -6.43 25.14
N GLU A 305 -13.73 -5.21 25.33
CA GLU A 305 -13.15 -4.74 26.59
C GLU A 305 -14.16 -4.77 27.74
N SER A 306 -15.42 -4.40 27.50
CA SER A 306 -16.49 -4.46 28.50
C SER A 306 -16.78 -5.89 28.98
N ILE A 307 -16.52 -6.91 28.14
CA ILE A 307 -16.75 -8.32 28.45
C ILE A 307 -15.53 -8.97 29.11
N THR A 308 -14.32 -8.66 28.61
CA THR A 308 -13.08 -9.36 28.99
C THR A 308 -12.19 -8.57 29.96
N GLY A 309 -12.53 -7.31 30.23
CA GLY A 309 -11.64 -6.37 30.89
C GLY A 309 -10.52 -5.93 29.97
N THR A 310 -9.46 -5.35 30.53
CA THR A 310 -8.33 -4.77 29.79
C THR A 310 -7.38 -5.80 29.16
N SER A 311 -7.65 -7.11 29.33
CA SER A 311 -6.73 -8.17 28.87
C SER A 311 -7.47 -9.42 28.41
N VAL A 312 -7.20 -9.83 27.18
CA VAL A 312 -7.64 -11.12 26.61
C VAL A 312 -6.46 -12.08 26.65
N SER A 313 -6.62 -13.18 27.40
CA SER A 313 -5.59 -14.21 27.51
C SER A 313 -5.77 -15.29 26.44
N PHE A 314 -4.71 -15.55 25.67
CA PHE A 314 -4.66 -16.63 24.69
C PHE A 314 -3.89 -17.82 25.29
N PHE A 315 -4.63 -18.87 25.66
CA PHE A 315 -4.08 -20.14 26.23
C PHE A 315 -3.12 -19.94 27.40
N GLY A 316 -3.24 -18.82 28.14
CA GLY A 316 -2.32 -18.49 29.23
C GLY A 316 -0.89 -18.09 28.82
N LEU A 317 -0.59 -18.07 27.52
CA LEU A 317 0.74 -17.78 27.00
C LEU A 317 0.94 -16.31 26.60
N LEU A 318 -0.13 -15.66 26.16
CA LEU A 318 -0.09 -14.29 25.65
C LEU A 318 -1.33 -13.53 26.11
N ALA A 319 -1.13 -12.38 26.73
CA ALA A 319 -2.20 -11.46 27.12
C ALA A 319 -2.13 -10.20 26.25
N LEU A 320 -3.21 -9.89 25.57
CA LEU A 320 -3.31 -8.73 24.68
C LEU A 320 -4.50 -7.84 25.09
N HIS A 321 -4.34 -6.54 24.91
CA HIS A 321 -5.46 -5.60 25.08
C HIS A 321 -6.56 -5.89 24.04
N PRO A 322 -7.87 -5.83 24.40
CA PRO A 322 -8.99 -6.08 23.49
C PRO A 322 -8.90 -5.30 22.17
N LEU A 323 -8.50 -4.03 22.24
CA LEU A 323 -8.26 -3.20 21.04
C LEU A 323 -7.22 -3.84 20.09
N THR A 324 -6.10 -4.33 20.62
CA THR A 324 -5.07 -5.01 19.83
C THR A 324 -5.63 -6.27 19.15
N VAL A 325 -6.44 -7.05 19.88
CA VAL A 325 -7.08 -8.26 19.36
C VAL A 325 -8.01 -7.92 18.20
N MET A 326 -8.89 -6.93 18.39
CA MET A 326 -9.86 -6.55 17.36
C MET A 326 -9.20 -5.90 16.14
N MET A 327 -8.10 -5.16 16.33
CA MET A 327 -7.27 -4.69 15.21
C MET A 327 -6.67 -5.85 14.43
N ILE A 328 -6.09 -6.85 15.09
CA ILE A 328 -5.55 -8.06 14.42
C ILE A 328 -6.65 -8.75 13.61
N VAL A 329 -7.82 -8.98 14.22
CA VAL A 329 -8.96 -9.62 13.52
C VAL A 329 -9.40 -8.80 12.31
N GLY A 330 -9.60 -7.50 12.48
CA GLY A 330 -10.01 -6.62 11.39
C GLY A 330 -8.98 -6.60 10.26
N ILE A 331 -7.68 -6.46 10.56
CA ILE A 331 -6.61 -6.45 9.56
C ILE A 331 -6.49 -7.82 8.88
N ALA A 332 -6.68 -8.92 9.59
CA ALA A 332 -6.69 -10.25 8.99
C ALA A 332 -7.84 -10.43 8.00
N ILE A 333 -9.04 -9.93 8.32
CA ILE A 333 -10.18 -9.92 7.41
C ILE A 333 -9.88 -9.05 6.18
N GLN A 334 -9.19 -7.90 6.33
CA GLN A 334 -8.75 -7.07 5.21
C GLN A 334 -7.78 -7.81 4.28
N GLY A 335 -6.77 -8.48 4.85
CA GLY A 335 -5.83 -9.29 4.08
C GLY A 335 -6.53 -10.42 3.30
N LEU A 336 -7.52 -11.06 3.92
CA LEU A 336 -8.33 -12.07 3.24
C LEU A 336 -9.17 -11.44 2.11
N ALA A 337 -9.80 -10.29 2.33
CA ALA A 337 -10.56 -9.56 1.32
C ALA A 337 -9.67 -9.16 0.13
N GLU A 338 -8.44 -8.74 0.39
CA GLU A 338 -7.44 -8.43 -0.63
C GLU A 338 -7.11 -9.63 -1.52
N CYS A 339 -7.02 -10.84 -0.97
CA CYS A 339 -6.82 -12.06 -1.74
C CYS A 339 -7.93 -12.32 -2.77
N PHE A 340 -9.18 -11.93 -2.48
CA PHE A 340 -10.30 -12.04 -3.40
C PHE A 340 -10.33 -10.95 -4.47
N ILE A 341 -9.87 -9.74 -4.15
CA ILE A 341 -10.04 -8.55 -4.99
C ILE A 341 -8.84 -8.32 -5.90
N SER A 342 -7.63 -8.22 -5.33
CA SER A 342 -6.46 -7.69 -6.05
C SER A 342 -6.09 -8.49 -7.31
N PRO A 343 -5.96 -9.84 -7.29
CA PRO A 343 -5.61 -10.59 -8.48
C PRO A 343 -6.70 -10.52 -9.55
N ARG A 344 -7.97 -10.56 -9.13
CA ARG A 344 -9.14 -10.61 -10.02
C ARG A 344 -9.49 -9.25 -10.63
N PHE A 345 -9.16 -8.18 -9.93
CA PHE A 345 -9.30 -6.83 -10.45
C PHE A 345 -8.32 -6.56 -11.59
N LEU A 346 -7.05 -6.92 -11.42
CA LEU A 346 -6.04 -6.81 -12.47
C LEU A 346 -6.37 -7.69 -13.67
N GLU A 347 -6.82 -8.93 -13.43
CA GLU A 347 -7.28 -9.84 -14.46
C GLU A 347 -8.43 -9.25 -15.28
N TYR A 348 -9.44 -8.66 -14.62
CA TYR A 348 -10.57 -8.03 -15.29
C TYR A 348 -10.12 -6.91 -16.23
N PHE A 349 -9.21 -6.04 -15.79
CA PHE A 349 -8.67 -4.96 -16.63
C PHE A 349 -7.84 -5.49 -17.80
N SER A 350 -7.03 -6.51 -17.56
CA SER A 350 -6.23 -7.15 -18.60
C SER A 350 -7.11 -7.73 -19.72
N PHE A 351 -8.22 -8.40 -19.37
CA PHE A 351 -9.15 -8.95 -20.37
C PHE A 351 -9.96 -7.90 -21.13
N GLN A 352 -10.11 -6.69 -20.61
CA GLN A 352 -10.80 -5.59 -21.31
C GLN A 352 -9.87 -4.81 -22.26
N ALA A 353 -8.57 -5.08 -22.19
CA ALA A 353 -7.56 -4.40 -23.01
C ALA A 353 -7.55 -4.97 -24.43
N PRO A 354 -7.45 -4.12 -25.47
CA PRO A 354 -7.04 -4.56 -26.81
C PRO A 354 -5.63 -5.17 -26.76
N LYS A 355 -5.33 -6.06 -27.72
CA LYS A 355 -3.99 -6.64 -27.84
C LYS A 355 -2.93 -5.57 -28.01
N GLY A 356 -1.91 -5.60 -27.11
CA GLY A 356 -0.81 -4.63 -27.09
C GLY A 356 -1.06 -3.38 -26.23
N GLU A 357 -2.27 -3.22 -25.64
CA GLU A 357 -2.62 -2.13 -24.74
C GLU A 357 -2.78 -2.58 -23.27
N GLU A 358 -2.47 -3.86 -22.96
CA GLU A 358 -2.67 -4.44 -21.61
C GLU A 358 -1.97 -3.62 -20.51
N GLY A 359 -0.74 -3.17 -20.78
CA GLY A 359 0.02 -2.35 -19.85
C GLY A 359 -0.64 -1.01 -19.52
N LEU A 360 -1.31 -0.40 -20.49
CA LEU A 360 -2.04 0.85 -20.32
C LEU A 360 -3.27 0.66 -19.45
N TYR A 361 -4.05 -0.41 -19.70
CA TYR A 361 -5.24 -0.73 -18.92
C TYR A 361 -4.89 -1.10 -17.47
N LEU A 362 -3.80 -1.82 -17.28
CA LEU A 362 -3.26 -2.09 -15.94
C LEU A 362 -2.77 -0.80 -15.26
N GLY A 363 -2.13 0.12 -16.00
CA GLY A 363 -1.79 1.44 -15.48
C GLY A 363 -3.02 2.24 -15.04
N PHE A 364 -4.06 2.27 -15.87
CA PHE A 364 -5.34 2.91 -15.54
C PHE A 364 -6.02 2.27 -14.31
N SER A 365 -5.88 0.96 -14.15
CA SER A 365 -6.46 0.27 -12.98
C SER A 365 -5.98 0.87 -11.66
N HIS A 366 -4.75 1.41 -11.59
CA HIS A 366 -4.22 2.04 -10.38
C HIS A 366 -4.85 3.40 -10.03
N LEU A 367 -5.73 3.95 -10.88
CA LEU A 367 -6.44 5.20 -10.59
C LEU A 367 -7.30 5.08 -9.31
N HIS A 368 -7.81 3.88 -8.99
CA HIS A 368 -8.47 3.65 -7.70
C HIS A 368 -7.57 3.97 -6.51
N SER A 369 -6.25 3.66 -6.60
CA SER A 369 -5.30 3.92 -5.52
C SER A 369 -5.05 5.43 -5.35
N PHE A 370 -5.00 6.17 -6.44
CA PHE A 370 -4.93 7.64 -6.39
C PHE A 370 -6.16 8.25 -5.70
N LEU A 371 -7.37 7.84 -6.12
CA LEU A 371 -8.61 8.34 -5.54
C LEU A 371 -8.77 7.94 -4.07
N SER A 372 -8.52 6.68 -3.74
CA SER A 372 -8.62 6.17 -2.36
C SER A 372 -7.61 6.84 -1.43
N ALA A 373 -6.43 7.17 -1.92
CA ALA A 373 -5.41 7.87 -1.15
C ALA A 373 -5.90 9.28 -0.76
N ILE A 374 -6.27 10.08 -1.75
CA ILE A 374 -6.70 11.46 -1.49
C ILE A 374 -7.92 11.49 -0.57
N ILE A 375 -8.95 10.69 -0.87
CA ILE A 375 -10.19 10.69 -0.08
C ILE A 375 -9.94 10.05 1.29
N GLY A 376 -9.29 8.89 1.33
CA GLY A 376 -9.14 8.08 2.55
C GLY A 376 -8.24 8.71 3.60
N PHE A 377 -7.09 9.25 3.20
CA PHE A 377 -6.19 9.93 4.14
C PHE A 377 -6.74 11.28 4.60
N SER A 378 -7.34 12.07 3.70
CA SER A 378 -8.00 13.32 4.10
C SER A 378 -9.14 13.05 5.09
N MET A 379 -9.99 12.05 4.80
CA MET A 379 -11.08 11.65 5.69
C MET A 379 -10.55 11.14 7.03
N SER A 380 -9.45 10.37 7.04
CA SER A 380 -8.77 9.95 8.27
C SER A 380 -8.36 11.15 9.13
N GLY A 381 -7.76 12.17 8.53
CA GLY A 381 -7.36 13.37 9.22
C GLY A 381 -8.53 14.05 9.95
N PHE A 382 -9.65 14.26 9.25
CA PHE A 382 -10.87 14.83 9.85
C PHE A 382 -11.47 13.96 10.95
N LEU A 383 -11.50 12.64 10.75
CA LEU A 383 -12.09 11.72 11.73
C LEU A 383 -11.22 11.60 12.99
N LEU A 384 -9.88 11.56 12.83
CA LEU A 384 -8.96 11.57 13.96
C LEU A 384 -9.04 12.87 14.76
N ASP A 385 -9.01 14.01 14.09
CA ASP A 385 -9.14 15.33 14.73
C ASP A 385 -10.40 15.41 15.60
N LYS A 386 -11.52 14.86 15.12
CA LYS A 386 -12.82 14.92 15.78
C LYS A 386 -12.99 13.88 16.90
N TYR A 387 -12.61 12.63 16.66
CA TYR A 387 -12.97 11.49 17.53
C TYR A 387 -11.80 10.88 18.30
N CYS A 388 -10.57 11.17 17.87
CA CYS A 388 -9.34 10.64 18.46
C CYS A 388 -8.23 11.71 18.38
N PRO A 389 -8.44 12.90 19.01
CA PRO A 389 -7.55 14.05 18.85
C PRO A 389 -6.13 13.76 19.31
N ASN A 390 -5.16 14.55 18.82
CA ASN A 390 -3.77 14.44 19.26
C ASN A 390 -3.68 14.81 20.75
N PRO A 391 -3.06 13.99 21.60
CA PRO A 391 -2.87 14.28 23.03
C PRO A 391 -2.26 15.66 23.31
N ASP A 392 -1.37 16.14 22.45
CA ASP A 392 -0.69 17.44 22.59
C ASP A 392 -1.63 18.64 22.37
N THR A 393 -2.79 18.41 21.75
CA THR A 393 -3.81 19.45 21.54
C THR A 393 -4.84 19.51 22.67
N LEU A 394 -4.80 18.55 23.60
CA LEU A 394 -5.71 18.52 24.74
C LEU A 394 -5.29 19.52 25.81
N PRO A 395 -6.25 20.01 26.65
CA PRO A 395 -5.92 20.88 27.77
C PRO A 395 -4.88 20.24 28.70
N GLN A 396 -3.94 21.05 29.19
CA GLN A 396 -2.94 20.59 30.14
C GLN A 396 -3.55 20.32 31.53
N GLY A 397 -3.04 19.29 32.23
CA GLY A 397 -3.46 18.99 33.60
C GLY A 397 -4.73 18.15 33.71
N LEU A 398 -5.22 17.56 32.61
CA LEU A 398 -6.34 16.62 32.65
C LEU A 398 -5.99 15.38 33.46
N SER A 399 -6.91 14.93 34.32
CA SER A 399 -6.85 13.60 34.96
C SER A 399 -6.98 12.50 33.90
N GLU A 400 -6.59 11.27 34.25
CA GLU A 400 -6.74 10.11 33.34
C GLU A 400 -8.19 9.89 32.91
N ILE A 401 -9.16 10.10 33.81
CA ILE A 401 -10.60 9.97 33.54
C ILE A 401 -11.05 11.02 32.51
N GLU A 402 -10.65 12.28 32.70
CA GLU A 402 -10.99 13.35 31.77
C GLU A 402 -10.35 13.15 30.40
N ARG A 403 -9.09 12.64 30.36
CA ARG A 403 -8.42 12.29 29.12
C ARG A 403 -9.14 11.14 28.41
N ALA A 404 -9.54 10.10 29.13
CA ALA A 404 -10.29 8.98 28.58
C ALA A 404 -11.64 9.41 27.96
N ALA A 405 -12.28 10.42 28.53
CA ALA A 405 -13.54 10.97 27.99
C ALA A 405 -13.37 11.55 26.56
N TYR A 406 -12.21 12.11 26.22
CA TYR A 406 -11.93 12.60 24.84
C TYR A 406 -11.84 11.47 23.82
N TYR A 407 -11.57 10.23 24.25
CA TYR A 407 -11.43 9.08 23.39
C TYR A 407 -12.61 8.11 23.46
N ALA A 408 -13.65 8.43 24.25
CA ALA A 408 -14.82 7.55 24.42
C ALA A 408 -15.50 7.22 23.08
N ASP A 409 -15.54 8.16 22.18
CA ASP A 409 -16.17 8.04 20.86
C ASP A 409 -15.18 7.66 19.73
N ALA A 410 -13.91 7.34 20.04
CA ALA A 410 -12.89 7.05 19.04
C ALA A 410 -13.28 5.88 18.12
N HIS A 411 -14.01 4.88 18.64
CA HIS A 411 -14.48 3.72 17.90
C HIS A 411 -15.45 4.11 16.75
N ILE A 412 -16.12 5.27 16.82
CA ILE A 412 -17.03 5.78 15.78
C ILE A 412 -16.31 5.93 14.43
N ILE A 413 -15.01 6.19 14.44
CA ILE A 413 -14.19 6.29 13.23
C ILE A 413 -14.39 5.05 12.35
N TRP A 414 -14.39 3.87 12.95
CA TRP A 414 -14.51 2.60 12.23
C TRP A 414 -15.91 2.36 11.69
N TYR A 415 -16.98 2.88 12.31
CA TYR A 415 -18.34 2.81 11.76
C TYR A 415 -18.50 3.60 10.46
N TYR A 416 -17.78 4.71 10.26
CA TYR A 416 -17.76 5.39 8.95
C TYR A 416 -17.22 4.45 7.87
N PHE A 417 -16.18 3.68 8.18
CA PHE A 417 -15.62 2.70 7.23
C PHE A 417 -16.53 1.48 7.03
N VAL A 418 -17.31 1.08 8.02
CA VAL A 418 -18.39 0.08 7.86
C VAL A 418 -19.41 0.55 6.81
N VAL A 419 -19.87 1.79 6.93
CA VAL A 419 -20.85 2.37 5.98
C VAL A 419 -20.26 2.41 4.56
N ILE A 420 -19.02 2.87 4.39
CA ILE A 420 -18.35 2.90 3.09
C ILE A 420 -18.22 1.48 2.52
N GLY A 421 -17.86 0.50 3.34
CA GLY A 421 -17.75 -0.89 2.94
C GLY A 421 -19.09 -1.47 2.46
N ILE A 422 -20.19 -1.19 3.17
CA ILE A 422 -21.54 -1.59 2.78
C ILE A 422 -21.93 -0.94 1.45
N LEU A 423 -21.75 0.38 1.31
CA LEU A 423 -22.07 1.11 0.09
C LEU A 423 -21.28 0.57 -1.12
N SER A 424 -19.99 0.28 -0.93
CA SER A 424 -19.14 -0.29 -1.96
C SER A 424 -19.58 -1.71 -2.35
N ALA A 425 -19.94 -2.54 -1.38
CA ALA A 425 -20.43 -3.91 -1.62
C ALA A 425 -21.77 -3.90 -2.38
N VAL A 426 -22.71 -3.05 -1.97
CA VAL A 426 -24.01 -2.87 -2.66
C VAL A 426 -23.78 -2.34 -4.08
N SER A 427 -22.91 -1.36 -4.26
CA SER A 427 -22.58 -0.80 -5.58
C SER A 427 -21.98 -1.87 -6.50
N LEU A 428 -21.09 -2.73 -5.99
CA LEU A 428 -20.51 -3.82 -6.77
C LEU A 428 -21.54 -4.91 -7.11
N PHE A 429 -22.48 -5.19 -6.21
CA PHE A 429 -23.59 -6.11 -6.47
C PHE A 429 -24.50 -5.58 -7.61
N ILE A 430 -24.85 -4.29 -7.55
CA ILE A 430 -25.64 -3.64 -8.60
C ILE A 430 -24.89 -3.64 -9.94
N PHE A 431 -23.60 -3.30 -9.92
CA PHE A 431 -22.74 -3.34 -11.11
C PHE A 431 -22.73 -4.72 -11.75
N ARG A 432 -22.55 -5.78 -10.96
CA ARG A 432 -22.60 -7.17 -11.43
C ARG A 432 -23.94 -7.52 -12.07
N PHE A 433 -25.04 -7.11 -11.42
CA PHE A 433 -26.39 -7.39 -11.91
C PHE A 433 -26.66 -6.71 -13.27
N ILE A 434 -26.26 -5.44 -13.40
CA ILE A 434 -26.43 -4.67 -14.64
C ILE A 434 -25.56 -5.25 -15.76
N THR A 435 -24.27 -5.51 -15.49
CA THR A 435 -23.35 -6.04 -16.50
C THR A 435 -23.75 -7.41 -17.00
N ASN A 436 -24.19 -8.30 -16.11
CA ASN A 436 -24.69 -9.62 -16.51
C ASN A 436 -25.94 -9.52 -17.42
N ARG A 437 -26.84 -8.56 -17.15
CA ARG A 437 -28.03 -8.34 -18.01
C ARG A 437 -27.66 -7.79 -19.40
N ILE A 438 -26.67 -6.90 -19.47
CA ILE A 438 -26.19 -6.35 -20.74
C ILE A 438 -25.49 -7.43 -21.56
N ASP A 439 -24.66 -8.27 -20.92
CA ASP A 439 -23.93 -9.32 -21.62
C ASP A 439 -24.84 -10.49 -22.07
N ALA A 440 -25.91 -10.76 -21.35
CA ALA A 440 -26.92 -11.75 -21.74
C ALA A 440 -27.80 -11.31 -22.95
N LYS A 441 -27.79 -10.01 -23.30
CA LYS A 441 -28.50 -9.46 -24.46
C LYS A 441 -27.67 -9.36 -25.72
N LYS A 442 -26.37 -9.59 -25.63
CA LYS A 442 -25.39 -9.66 -26.73
C LYS A 442 -25.17 -11.09 -27.19
#